data_f939cf9a6deb5a28d7787f45a10f2a43
#
_entry.id   f939cf9a6deb5a28d7787f45a10f2a43
#
_cell.length_a   1.000
_cell.length_b   1.000
_cell.length_c   1.000
_cell.angle_alpha   90.00
_cell.angle_beta   90.00
_cell.angle_gamma   90.00
#
_symmetry.space_group_name_H-M   'P 1'
#
loop_
_entity.id
_entity.type
_entity.pdbx_description
1 polymer ?
#
loop_
_entity_poly.entity_id
_entity_poly.type
_entity_poly.pdbx_seq_one_letter_code
_entity_poly.pdbx_strand_id
1 'polypeptide(L)'
;DIPLGKLILNVQNGSSSSIRLSLRAANTAAPVLADVRRTSIYGGLGAVEVQTLDNTKISTRTVIDDIVYDQSEEMHWIRLRQQDPSTSLWSMCEVRTFSSKLGARTSICVDWLYTGVTF
;
A
#
# COMPACT_ATOMS: atom_id res chain seq x y z
N ASP A 1 8.24 6.91 2.95
CA ASP A 1 7.36 6.36 3.99
C ASP A 1 6.16 7.25 4.22
N ILE A 2 4.99 6.65 4.19
CA ILE A 2 3.72 7.37 4.34
C ILE A 2 2.97 6.75 5.51
N PRO A 3 2.73 7.49 6.59
CA PRO A 3 1.94 6.98 7.70
C PRO A 3 0.47 6.76 7.28
N LEU A 4 -0.04 5.57 7.56
CA LEU A 4 -1.44 5.21 7.35
C LEU A 4 -1.98 4.59 8.65
N GLY A 5 -2.31 5.42 9.63
CA GLY A 5 -2.74 4.97 10.94
C GLY A 5 -1.64 4.22 11.68
N LYS A 6 -1.85 2.95 11.96
CA LYS A 6 -0.87 2.07 12.61
C LYS A 6 0.02 1.31 11.63
N LEU A 7 -0.16 1.56 10.35
CA LEU A 7 0.67 1.03 9.28
C LEU A 7 1.49 2.14 8.62
N ILE A 8 2.55 1.75 7.96
CA ILE A 8 3.37 2.64 7.14
C ILE A 8 3.46 2.03 5.74
N LEU A 9 3.09 2.82 4.74
CA LEU A 9 3.29 2.47 3.34
C LEU A 9 4.64 2.99 2.87
N ASN A 10 5.46 2.10 2.35
CA ASN A 10 6.71 2.47 1.69
C ASN A 10 6.55 2.33 0.17
N VAL A 11 6.87 3.38 -0.55
CA VAL A 11 6.93 3.39 -2.00
C VAL A 11 8.39 3.58 -2.39
N GLN A 12 8.94 2.63 -3.12
CA GLN A 12 10.35 2.63 -3.46
C GLN A 12 10.56 2.49 -4.96
N ASN A 13 11.26 3.44 -5.56
CA ASN A 13 11.79 3.32 -6.90
C ASN A 13 13.05 2.45 -6.85
N GLY A 14 12.98 1.29 -7.49
CA GLY A 14 14.12 0.41 -7.60
C GLY A 14 15.11 0.88 -8.67
N SER A 15 16.31 0.30 -8.65
CA SER A 15 17.32 0.50 -9.67
C SER A 15 16.97 -0.16 -11.01
N SER A 16 16.03 -1.09 -11.00
CA SER A 16 15.48 -1.76 -12.17
C SER A 16 14.14 -1.12 -12.58
N SER A 17 13.38 -1.79 -13.41
CA SER A 17 12.08 -1.30 -13.91
C SER A 17 10.93 -1.48 -12.93
N SER A 18 11.21 -1.73 -11.65
CA SER A 18 10.18 -1.99 -10.66
C SER A 18 9.96 -0.83 -9.72
N ILE A 19 8.71 -0.64 -9.36
CA ILE A 19 8.31 0.20 -8.24
C ILE A 19 7.75 -0.75 -7.19
N ARG A 20 8.33 -0.72 -5.99
CA ARG A 20 7.96 -1.62 -4.93
C ARG A 20 7.09 -0.90 -3.92
N LEU A 21 5.96 -1.51 -3.59
CA LEU A 21 5.09 -1.08 -2.52
C LEU A 21 5.13 -2.10 -1.40
N SER A 22 5.31 -1.64 -0.18
CA SER A 22 5.28 -2.51 1.00
C SER A 22 4.62 -1.82 2.18
N LEU A 23 4.05 -2.65 3.07
CA LEU A 23 3.46 -2.21 4.32
C LEU A 23 4.26 -2.78 5.48
N ARG A 24 4.37 -2.02 6.57
CA ARG A 24 4.86 -2.50 7.86
C ARG A 24 4.06 -1.86 8.98
N ALA A 25 4.06 -2.47 10.15
CA ALA A 25 3.50 -1.85 11.33
C ALA A 25 4.37 -0.67 11.77
N ALA A 26 3.74 0.41 12.22
CA ALA A 26 4.46 1.53 12.79
C ALA A 26 5.27 1.12 14.02
N ASN A 27 4.73 0.17 14.80
CA ASN A 27 5.45 -0.52 15.87
C ASN A 27 5.47 -2.02 15.53
N THR A 28 6.63 -2.53 15.16
CA THR A 28 6.76 -3.95 14.74
C THR A 28 6.50 -4.95 15.87
N ALA A 29 6.59 -4.52 17.14
CA ALA A 29 6.22 -5.33 18.29
C ALA A 29 4.70 -5.42 18.49
N ALA A 30 3.92 -4.63 17.78
CA ALA A 30 2.46 -4.61 17.81
C ALA A 30 1.90 -4.82 16.39
N PRO A 31 1.84 -6.07 15.91
CA PRO A 31 1.33 -6.36 14.57
C PRO A 31 -0.09 -5.86 14.36
N VAL A 32 -0.38 -5.39 13.16
CA VAL A 32 -1.65 -4.78 12.79
C VAL A 32 -2.43 -5.74 11.90
N LEU A 33 -3.64 -6.09 12.31
CA LEU A 33 -4.55 -6.88 11.49
C LEU A 33 -5.08 -6.00 10.35
N ALA A 34 -4.97 -6.47 9.12
CA ALA A 34 -5.35 -5.67 7.97
C ALA A 34 -5.97 -6.50 6.85
N ASP A 35 -6.87 -5.86 6.12
CA ASP A 35 -7.37 -6.31 4.81
C ASP A 35 -6.88 -5.32 3.77
N VAL A 36 -6.31 -5.83 2.69
CA VAL A 36 -5.74 -5.01 1.62
C VAL A 36 -6.31 -5.44 0.28
N ARG A 37 -6.73 -4.48 -0.51
CA ARG A 37 -7.11 -4.66 -1.92
C ARG A 37 -6.25 -3.72 -2.74
N ARG A 38 -5.41 -4.25 -3.60
CA ARG A 38 -4.56 -3.45 -4.47
C ARG A 38 -4.89 -3.73 -5.93
N THR A 39 -5.11 -2.67 -6.69
CA THR A 39 -5.18 -2.70 -8.14
C THR A 39 -4.02 -1.89 -8.70
N SER A 40 -3.23 -2.49 -9.56
CA SER A 40 -2.10 -1.82 -10.20
C SER A 40 -2.30 -1.78 -11.71
N ILE A 41 -1.96 -0.65 -12.32
CA ILE A 41 -1.97 -0.46 -13.78
C ILE A 41 -0.55 -0.10 -14.17
N TYR A 42 0.02 -0.90 -15.06
CA TYR A 42 1.36 -0.71 -15.57
C TYR A 42 1.28 -0.08 -16.95
N GLY A 43 1.70 1.17 -17.05
CA GLY A 43 1.68 1.91 -18.31
C GLY A 43 2.59 1.29 -19.36
N GLY A 44 2.24 1.44 -20.62
CA GLY A 44 3.01 0.91 -21.75
C GLY A 44 2.68 -0.53 -22.13
N LEU A 45 2.36 -1.41 -21.18
CA LEU A 45 1.91 -2.77 -21.46
C LEU A 45 0.40 -2.94 -21.40
N GLY A 46 -0.32 -1.96 -20.81
CA GLY A 46 -1.74 -2.10 -20.56
C GLY A 46 -2.08 -3.23 -19.58
N ALA A 47 -1.12 -3.65 -18.79
CA ALA A 47 -1.31 -4.73 -17.83
C ALA A 47 -1.97 -4.21 -16.56
N VAL A 48 -2.92 -4.99 -16.03
CA VAL A 48 -3.59 -4.72 -14.75
C VAL A 48 -3.40 -5.92 -13.85
N GLU A 49 -3.00 -5.67 -12.61
CA GLU A 49 -2.87 -6.68 -11.58
C GLU A 49 -3.66 -6.35 -10.33
N VAL A 50 -4.19 -7.39 -9.70
CA VAL A 50 -4.96 -7.28 -8.46
C VAL A 50 -4.36 -8.21 -7.42
N GLN A 51 -4.21 -7.70 -6.20
CA GLN A 51 -3.81 -8.50 -5.04
C GLN A 51 -4.76 -8.28 -3.88
N THR A 52 -5.05 -9.36 -3.17
CA THR A 52 -5.91 -9.38 -1.99
C THR A 52 -5.16 -10.00 -0.82
N LEU A 53 -5.17 -9.30 0.31
CA LEU A 53 -4.73 -9.83 1.60
C LEU A 53 -5.90 -9.72 2.56
N ASP A 54 -6.31 -10.84 3.15
CA ASP A 54 -7.42 -10.90 4.10
C ASP A 54 -6.92 -11.34 5.48
N ASN A 55 -7.37 -10.67 6.52
CA ASN A 55 -7.06 -11.00 7.92
C ASN A 55 -5.56 -11.24 8.14
N THR A 56 -4.75 -10.40 7.53
CA THR A 56 -3.30 -10.54 7.56
C THR A 56 -2.73 -9.67 8.68
N LYS A 57 -1.94 -10.28 9.56
CA LYS A 57 -1.20 -9.53 10.55
C LYS A 57 0.10 -9.01 9.94
N ILE A 58 0.19 -7.70 9.85
CA ILE A 58 1.35 -7.00 9.31
C ILE A 58 2.24 -6.56 10.45
N SER A 59 3.48 -7.00 10.44
CA SER A 59 4.49 -6.69 11.46
C SER A 59 5.68 -5.98 10.81
N THR A 60 6.66 -6.76 10.37
CA THR A 60 7.75 -6.29 9.55
C THR A 60 7.25 -6.09 8.12
N ARG A 61 8.14 -5.98 7.17
CA ARG A 61 7.78 -5.66 5.80
C ARG A 61 6.91 -6.72 5.12
N THR A 62 5.78 -6.30 4.58
CA THR A 62 4.93 -7.09 3.68
C THR A 62 4.87 -6.40 2.33
N VAL A 63 5.41 -7.05 1.30
CA VAL A 63 5.39 -6.51 -0.07
C VAL A 63 4.01 -6.69 -0.67
N ILE A 64 3.43 -5.62 -1.19
CA ILE A 64 2.11 -5.64 -1.82
C ILE A 64 2.15 -5.39 -3.33
N ASP A 65 3.26 -4.89 -3.84
CA ASP A 65 3.56 -4.87 -5.28
C ASP A 65 5.07 -4.82 -5.49
N ASP A 66 5.58 -5.70 -6.31
CA ASP A 66 6.99 -5.73 -6.72
C ASP A 66 7.14 -6.33 -8.11
N ILE A 67 6.13 -6.13 -8.95
CA ILE A 67 6.15 -6.70 -10.29
C ILE A 67 7.09 -5.88 -11.16
N VAL A 68 8.02 -6.57 -11.77
CA VAL A 68 9.00 -5.95 -12.64
C VAL A 68 8.46 -5.94 -14.06
N TYR A 69 8.10 -4.75 -14.52
CA TYR A 69 7.83 -4.48 -15.92
C TYR A 69 8.83 -3.42 -16.40
N ASP A 70 9.23 -3.50 -17.64
CA ASP A 70 10.09 -2.46 -18.23
C ASP A 70 9.25 -1.24 -18.61
N GLN A 71 8.71 -0.59 -17.56
CA GLN A 71 7.77 0.50 -17.64
C GLN A 71 8.35 1.77 -17.04
N SER A 72 7.92 2.89 -17.58
CA SER A 72 8.22 4.19 -16.98
C SER A 72 7.16 4.66 -15.98
N GLU A 73 5.97 4.07 -15.99
CA GLU A 73 4.83 4.55 -15.22
C GLU A 73 4.05 3.41 -14.58
N GLU A 74 3.62 3.61 -13.34
CA GLU A 74 2.71 2.72 -12.62
C GLU A 74 1.69 3.52 -11.83
N MET A 75 0.45 3.05 -11.83
CA MET A 75 -0.63 3.56 -11.00
C MET A 75 -1.09 2.47 -10.04
N HIS A 76 -1.33 2.83 -8.80
CA HIS A 76 -1.82 1.90 -7.80
C HIS A 76 -3.05 2.49 -7.11
N TRP A 77 -4.04 1.64 -6.90
CA TRP A 77 -5.20 1.93 -6.08
C TRP A 77 -5.27 0.90 -4.97
N ILE A 78 -5.07 1.36 -3.73
CA ILE A 78 -4.99 0.52 -2.54
C ILE A 78 -6.16 0.88 -1.63
N ARG A 79 -6.97 -0.12 -1.27
CA ARG A 79 -7.98 -0.01 -0.23
C ARG A 79 -7.47 -0.79 0.96
N LEU A 80 -7.30 -0.10 2.06
CA LEU A 80 -6.66 -0.63 3.26
C LEU A 80 -7.59 -0.46 4.46
N ARG A 81 -7.96 -1.59 5.07
CA ARG A 81 -8.70 -1.64 6.31
C ARG A 81 -7.80 -2.22 7.39
N GLN A 82 -7.74 -1.57 8.54
CA GLN A 82 -6.84 -1.96 9.62
C GLN A 82 -7.50 -1.88 10.97
N GLN A 83 -7.07 -2.76 11.88
CA GLN A 83 -7.48 -2.72 13.28
C GLN A 83 -6.31 -2.23 14.14
N ASP A 84 -6.55 -1.19 14.94
CA ASP A 84 -5.58 -0.72 15.92
C ASP A 84 -5.34 -1.82 16.97
N PRO A 85 -4.10 -2.30 17.15
CA PRO A 85 -3.85 -3.41 18.06
C PRO A 85 -4.05 -3.05 19.54
N SER A 86 -4.08 -1.76 19.89
CA SER A 86 -4.28 -1.32 21.27
C SER A 86 -5.74 -1.07 21.64
N THR A 87 -6.56 -0.63 20.69
CA THR A 87 -7.96 -0.26 20.92
C THR A 87 -8.97 -1.24 20.31
N SER A 88 -8.53 -2.08 19.37
CA SER A 88 -9.38 -2.95 18.53
C SER A 88 -10.36 -2.19 17.64
N LEU A 89 -10.17 -0.88 17.48
CA LEU A 89 -10.98 -0.06 16.58
C LEU A 89 -10.49 -0.16 15.14
N TRP A 90 -11.44 -0.04 14.21
CA TRP A 90 -11.16 -0.18 12.79
C TRP A 90 -11.09 1.16 12.09
N SER A 91 -10.21 1.24 11.11
CA SER A 91 -10.07 2.38 10.21
C SER A 91 -9.89 1.88 8.79
N MET A 92 -10.37 2.66 7.82
CA MET A 92 -10.22 2.34 6.41
C MET A 92 -9.81 3.58 5.63
N CYS A 93 -8.82 3.41 4.76
CA CYS A 93 -8.43 4.45 3.81
C CYS A 93 -8.30 3.89 2.39
N GLU A 94 -8.33 4.79 1.43
CA GLU A 94 -7.93 4.55 0.05
C GLU A 94 -6.67 5.34 -0.23
N VAL A 95 -5.72 4.69 -0.89
CA VAL A 95 -4.48 5.33 -1.33
C VAL A 95 -4.39 5.19 -2.84
N ARG A 96 -4.20 6.31 -3.52
CA ARG A 96 -3.92 6.33 -4.94
C ARG A 96 -2.53 6.86 -5.16
N THR A 97 -1.74 6.12 -5.91
CA THR A 97 -0.39 6.51 -6.28
C THR A 97 -0.23 6.55 -7.78
N PHE A 98 0.55 7.50 -8.23
CA PHE A 98 1.07 7.53 -9.60
C PHE A 98 2.57 7.72 -9.52
N SER A 99 3.30 6.81 -10.11
CA SER A 99 4.77 6.87 -10.10
C SER A 99 5.31 6.87 -11.52
N SER A 100 6.22 7.79 -11.79
CA SER A 100 6.96 7.85 -13.05
C SER A 100 8.43 7.60 -12.76
N LYS A 101 8.98 6.55 -13.35
CA LYS A 101 10.38 6.21 -13.18
C LYS A 101 11.29 7.17 -13.90
N LEU A 102 10.92 7.61 -15.09
CA LEU A 102 11.73 8.54 -15.89
C LEU A 102 11.89 9.90 -15.21
N GLY A 103 10.89 10.36 -14.49
CA GLY A 103 10.95 11.60 -13.73
C GLY A 103 11.32 11.43 -12.28
N ALA A 104 11.49 10.19 -11.81
CA ALA A 104 11.65 9.84 -10.39
C ALA A 104 10.61 10.53 -9.50
N ARG A 105 9.36 10.58 -9.96
CA ARG A 105 8.28 11.28 -9.28
C ARG A 105 7.22 10.29 -8.83
N THR A 106 6.71 10.53 -7.63
CA THR A 106 5.57 9.80 -7.10
C THR A 106 4.56 10.79 -6.54
N SER A 107 3.33 10.69 -7.02
CA SER A 107 2.19 11.43 -6.47
C SER A 107 1.36 10.48 -5.63
N ILE A 108 0.94 10.94 -4.45
CA ILE A 108 0.20 10.11 -3.50
C ILE A 108 -1.00 10.90 -2.98
N CYS A 109 -2.16 10.26 -3.01
CA CYS A 109 -3.38 10.78 -2.43
C CYS A 109 -3.93 9.76 -1.44
N VAL A 110 -4.23 10.20 -0.22
CA VAL A 110 -4.80 9.37 0.84
C VAL A 110 -6.15 9.93 1.25
N ASP A 111 -7.18 9.09 1.18
CA ASP A 111 -8.53 9.42 1.62
C ASP A 111 -8.96 8.48 2.74
N TRP A 112 -9.25 9.01 3.91
CA TRP A 112 -9.81 8.25 5.00
C TRP A 112 -11.34 8.15 4.86
N LEU A 113 -11.85 6.93 4.81
CA LEU A 113 -13.29 6.66 4.72
C LEU A 113 -13.92 6.65 6.11
N TYR A 114 -13.24 6.08 7.08
CA TYR A 114 -13.60 6.13 8.49
C TYR A 114 -12.37 5.86 9.36
N THR A 115 -12.40 6.32 10.61
CA THR A 115 -11.34 6.10 11.58
C THR A 115 -11.94 5.76 12.95
N GLY A 116 -11.35 4.77 13.63
CA GLY A 116 -11.65 4.48 15.02
C GLY A 116 -13.08 4.02 15.27
N VAL A 117 -13.61 3.10 14.46
CA VAL A 117 -14.96 2.57 14.62
C VAL A 117 -14.97 1.12 15.10
N THR A 118 -16.05 0.74 15.75
CA THR A 118 -16.32 -0.67 16.12
C THR A 118 -17.29 -1.29 15.13
N PHE A 119 -17.07 -2.54 14.85
CA PHE A 119 -17.98 -3.34 14.03
C PHE A 119 -18.47 -4.56 14.81
#